data_619a1cd2c21f7b22f760b7499cc0b274
#
_entry.id   619a1cd2c21f7b22f760b7499cc0b274
#
_cell.length_a   1.000
_cell.length_b   1.000
_cell.length_c   1.000
_cell.angle_alpha   90.00
_cell.angle_beta   90.00
_cell.angle_gamma   90.00
#
_symmetry.space_group_name_H-M   'P 1'
#
loop_
_entity.id
_entity.type
_entity.pdbx_description
1 polymer ?
#
loop_
_entity_poly.entity_id
_entity_poly.type
_entity_poly.pdbx_seq_one_letter_code
_entity_poly.pdbx_strand_id
1 'polypeptide(L)'
;QNNAFESNTDHWDINGESVGYQATLYATQDRQYEMKNFVERWVRGGGNLGNSMDVSQTLTDLPAGKYRLSANTIGYQQGDMALTPEGVYIYARVQGAEYKGEAHTLEFGAIRGNDGYVTDAPTPRLATLEFFLAGGNLTVGFKTENTNCNWVCVDNFKLEYLGLEEGGLARQLAQTITDAQTLKKGYDDAQIKYSITNGEKFDQALSLAQQTSGTAGVDEATLGEVLNGLMLAMDTLNLDVAAYEKLEELTGELNEAYDASPYSENGLISYEDFLYELEEIHDNRTFNPLEIDSIQPRADRMFKACVCEALIAGDTQNADGMASNLDF
;
A
#
# COMPACT_ATOMS: atom_id res chain seq x y z
N GLN A 1 -3.12 24.41 -5.37
CA GLN A 1 -4.54 24.17 -5.19
C GLN A 1 -4.77 23.63 -3.77
N ASN A 2 -5.14 24.50 -2.83
CA ASN A 2 -5.47 24.18 -1.43
C ASN A 2 -4.47 23.21 -0.72
N ASN A 3 -3.19 23.46 -0.91
CA ASN A 3 -2.10 22.58 -0.45
C ASN A 3 -1.89 22.60 1.08
N ALA A 4 -2.48 23.58 1.75
CA ALA A 4 -2.36 23.79 3.19
C ALA A 4 -3.72 23.76 3.91
N PHE A 5 -4.76 23.20 3.31
CA PHE A 5 -6.11 23.07 3.86
C PHE A 5 -6.63 24.38 4.49
N GLU A 6 -6.25 25.55 3.99
CA GLU A 6 -6.44 26.86 4.61
C GLU A 6 -7.88 27.18 5.03
N SER A 7 -8.87 26.66 4.30
CA SER A 7 -10.28 26.86 4.59
C SER A 7 -11.13 25.60 4.60
N ASN A 8 -10.69 24.53 3.95
CA ASN A 8 -11.44 23.29 3.80
C ASN A 8 -10.56 22.20 3.15
N THR A 9 -11.17 21.11 2.72
CA THR A 9 -10.55 19.98 2.02
C THR A 9 -10.86 19.93 0.52
N ASP A 10 -11.30 21.06 -0.07
CA ASP A 10 -11.61 21.11 -1.49
C ASP A 10 -10.43 20.66 -2.35
N HIS A 11 -10.73 19.86 -3.38
CA HIS A 11 -9.78 19.23 -4.30
C HIS A 11 -8.98 18.05 -3.71
N TRP A 12 -9.28 17.63 -2.50
CA TRP A 12 -8.69 16.44 -1.90
C TRP A 12 -9.72 15.33 -1.77
N ASP A 13 -9.35 14.15 -2.19
CA ASP A 13 -10.08 12.91 -1.88
C ASP A 13 -9.68 12.46 -0.48
N ILE A 14 -10.66 12.36 0.40
CA ILE A 14 -10.44 11.96 1.79
C ILE A 14 -11.13 10.62 2.01
N ASN A 15 -10.33 9.58 2.06
CA ASN A 15 -10.79 8.23 2.37
C ASN A 15 -10.44 7.87 3.81
N GLY A 16 -11.42 7.42 4.54
CA GLY A 16 -11.28 6.99 5.93
C GLY A 16 -12.42 7.51 6.81
N GLU A 17 -12.90 6.65 7.70
CA GLU A 17 -13.91 7.03 8.68
C GLU A 17 -13.32 8.04 9.68
N SER A 18 -14.02 9.14 9.89
CA SER A 18 -13.64 10.16 10.88
C SER A 18 -12.28 10.84 10.63
N VAL A 19 -11.86 10.95 9.36
CA VAL A 19 -10.80 11.89 9.01
C VAL A 19 -11.32 13.30 9.24
N GLY A 20 -10.71 13.99 10.16
CA GLY A 20 -11.14 15.32 10.61
C GLY A 20 -10.31 16.43 9.98
N TYR A 21 -10.97 17.53 9.63
CA TYR A 21 -10.33 18.80 9.35
C TYR A 21 -10.29 19.63 10.63
N GLN A 22 -9.10 20.08 11.02
CA GLN A 22 -8.88 20.85 12.24
C GLN A 22 -8.33 22.23 11.94
N ALA A 23 -8.88 23.26 12.60
CA ALA A 23 -8.49 24.66 12.40
C ALA A 23 -7.39 25.15 13.34
N THR A 24 -6.80 24.30 14.17
CA THR A 24 -5.86 24.73 15.22
C THR A 24 -4.81 23.65 15.46
N LEU A 25 -3.65 23.91 15.30
CA LEU A 25 -2.55 24.54 15.73
C LEU A 25 -1.48 23.84 16.55
N TYR A 26 -0.46 23.42 15.93
CA TYR A 26 0.79 23.26 16.67
C TYR A 26 1.80 24.24 16.06
N ALA A 27 2.05 25.34 16.76
CA ALA A 27 3.12 26.26 16.40
C ALA A 27 4.41 25.77 17.06
N THR A 28 5.43 25.56 16.27
CA THR A 28 6.78 25.42 16.81
C THR A 28 7.30 26.76 17.32
N GLN A 29 8.26 26.76 18.23
CA GLN A 29 8.81 28.02 18.79
C GLN A 29 9.42 28.93 17.72
N ASP A 30 9.90 28.37 16.62
CA ASP A 30 10.46 29.09 15.47
C ASP A 30 9.47 29.31 14.32
N ARG A 31 8.24 28.82 14.44
CA ARG A 31 7.17 28.87 13.42
C ARG A 31 7.53 28.29 12.06
N GLN A 32 8.63 27.59 11.93
CA GLN A 32 9.09 27.02 10.68
C GLN A 32 8.22 25.85 10.21
N TYR A 33 7.55 25.19 11.15
CA TYR A 33 6.74 24.01 10.92
C TYR A 33 5.34 24.15 11.52
N GLU A 34 4.75 25.33 11.39
CA GLU A 34 3.40 25.57 11.87
C GLU A 34 2.39 24.74 11.06
N MET A 35 1.61 23.92 11.73
CA MET A 35 0.43 23.27 11.16
C MET A 35 -0.81 24.07 11.58
N LYS A 36 -1.52 24.59 10.58
CA LYS A 36 -2.75 25.34 10.77
C LYS A 36 -3.74 24.89 9.69
N ASN A 37 -4.93 24.53 10.11
CA ASN A 37 -5.92 23.97 9.20
C ASN A 37 -5.47 22.63 8.57
N PHE A 38 -5.06 21.70 9.36
CA PHE A 38 -4.55 20.41 8.94
C PHE A 38 -5.62 19.32 8.87
N VAL A 39 -5.33 18.24 8.19
CA VAL A 39 -6.14 17.02 8.18
C VAL A 39 -5.56 16.04 9.19
N GLU A 40 -6.43 15.45 10.02
CA GLU A 40 -6.03 14.48 11.04
C GLU A 40 -6.91 13.24 11.05
N ARG A 41 -6.34 12.18 11.58
CA ARG A 41 -7.06 10.98 11.98
C ARG A 41 -6.61 10.58 13.39
N TRP A 42 -7.59 10.30 14.26
CA TRP A 42 -7.34 9.91 15.63
C TRP A 42 -8.27 8.79 16.09
N VAL A 43 -7.72 7.84 16.84
CA VAL A 43 -8.47 6.77 17.52
C VAL A 43 -8.25 6.88 19.02
N ARG A 44 -9.36 7.02 19.75
CA ARG A 44 -9.34 7.12 21.23
C ARG A 44 -9.13 5.75 21.85
N GLY A 45 -8.36 5.71 22.95
CA GLY A 45 -8.29 4.52 23.84
C GLY A 45 -7.16 3.54 23.52
N GLY A 46 -6.09 3.98 22.85
CA GLY A 46 -4.87 3.18 22.67
C GLY A 46 -4.92 2.15 21.54
N GLY A 47 -5.95 2.22 20.69
CA GLY A 47 -5.99 1.44 19.44
C GLY A 47 -5.06 2.03 18.37
N ASN A 48 -4.66 1.22 17.40
CA ASN A 48 -3.90 1.67 16.25
C ASN A 48 -4.83 2.05 15.09
N LEU A 49 -4.39 3.02 14.28
CA LEU A 49 -5.13 3.45 13.09
C LEU A 49 -5.11 2.40 11.96
N GLY A 50 -4.08 1.57 11.91
CA GLY A 50 -3.94 0.58 10.83
C GLY A 50 -3.93 1.24 9.46
N ASN A 51 -4.88 0.88 8.59
CA ASN A 51 -5.04 1.38 7.22
C ASN A 51 -6.18 2.42 7.08
N SER A 52 -6.51 3.16 8.14
CA SER A 52 -7.77 3.91 8.20
C SER A 52 -7.74 5.31 7.60
N MET A 53 -6.63 5.76 7.01
CA MET A 53 -6.51 7.08 6.40
C MET A 53 -5.79 7.03 5.06
N ASP A 54 -6.42 7.62 4.04
CA ASP A 54 -5.80 7.98 2.77
C ASP A 54 -6.37 9.33 2.33
N VAL A 55 -5.49 10.32 2.17
CA VAL A 55 -5.81 11.67 1.72
C VAL A 55 -5.01 11.96 0.48
N SER A 56 -5.67 12.24 -0.65
CA SER A 56 -4.99 12.36 -1.94
C SER A 56 -5.52 13.48 -2.81
N GLN A 57 -4.68 13.93 -3.73
CA GLN A 57 -5.04 14.85 -4.81
C GLN A 57 -4.38 14.39 -6.11
N THR A 58 -5.15 14.38 -7.20
CA THR A 58 -4.63 14.09 -8.54
C THR A 58 -4.38 15.39 -9.30
N LEU A 59 -3.17 15.53 -9.80
CA LEU A 59 -2.71 16.60 -10.68
C LEU A 59 -2.58 16.04 -12.09
N THR A 60 -2.95 16.82 -13.10
CA THR A 60 -2.94 16.40 -14.50
C THR A 60 -1.97 17.21 -15.33
N ASP A 61 -1.57 16.66 -16.48
CA ASP A 61 -0.76 17.34 -17.50
C ASP A 61 0.57 17.91 -17.00
N LEU A 62 1.18 17.23 -16.02
CA LEU A 62 2.48 17.64 -15.50
C LEU A 62 3.59 17.29 -16.53
N PRO A 63 4.61 18.15 -16.68
CA PRO A 63 5.74 17.87 -17.54
C PRO A 63 6.60 16.71 -17.02
N ALA A 64 7.29 16.04 -17.93
CA ALA A 64 8.30 15.04 -17.54
C ALA A 64 9.45 15.68 -16.77
N GLY A 65 9.97 14.99 -15.77
CA GLY A 65 11.11 15.44 -14.98
C GLY A 65 11.16 14.91 -13.57
N LYS A 66 12.16 15.36 -12.84
CA LYS A 66 12.32 15.06 -11.43
C LYS A 66 11.47 16.01 -10.58
N TYR A 67 10.80 15.45 -9.59
CA TYR A 67 9.94 16.16 -8.66
C TYR A 67 10.36 15.88 -7.22
N ARG A 68 10.04 16.83 -6.36
CA ARG A 68 10.08 16.65 -4.90
C ARG A 68 8.70 16.94 -4.34
N LEU A 69 8.13 15.95 -3.66
CA LEU A 69 6.96 16.13 -2.81
C LEU A 69 7.43 16.32 -1.38
N SER A 70 6.83 17.27 -0.68
CA SER A 70 7.02 17.42 0.76
C SER A 70 5.71 17.79 1.43
N ALA A 71 5.57 17.42 2.71
CA ALA A 71 4.46 17.82 3.56
C ALA A 71 4.91 17.84 5.02
N ASN A 72 4.27 18.68 5.83
CA ASN A 72 4.40 18.63 7.28
C ASN A 72 3.57 17.48 7.81
N THR A 73 4.15 16.59 8.59
CA THR A 73 3.49 15.36 9.06
C THR A 73 3.72 15.16 10.55
N ILE A 74 2.74 14.53 11.20
CA ILE A 74 2.85 14.00 12.56
C ILE A 74 2.30 12.58 12.54
N GLY A 75 3.04 11.64 13.13
CA GLY A 75 2.55 10.31 13.48
C GLY A 75 2.86 10.06 14.96
N TYR A 76 1.89 9.59 15.73
CA TYR A 76 2.04 9.50 17.18
C TYR A 76 1.19 8.37 17.79
N GLN A 77 1.72 7.74 18.83
CA GLN A 77 0.97 6.85 19.70
C GLN A 77 0.81 7.51 21.07
N GLN A 78 -0.37 8.07 21.33
CA GLN A 78 -0.68 8.66 22.62
C GLN A 78 -0.65 7.60 23.70
N GLY A 79 0.17 7.86 24.74
CA GLY A 79 0.34 6.93 25.85
C GLY A 79 1.63 6.09 25.79
N ASP A 80 2.31 6.04 24.63
CA ASP A 80 3.62 5.39 24.52
C ASP A 80 4.61 6.29 23.78
N MET A 81 5.30 7.12 24.56
CA MET A 81 6.28 8.08 24.04
C MET A 81 7.58 7.43 23.52
N ALA A 82 7.81 6.16 23.81
CA ALA A 82 8.98 5.41 23.35
C ALA A 82 8.74 4.76 22.00
N LEU A 83 7.49 4.72 21.51
CA LEU A 83 7.14 4.10 20.25
C LEU A 83 7.68 4.94 19.06
N THR A 84 8.43 4.29 18.19
CA THR A 84 8.79 4.86 16.89
C THR A 84 7.59 4.71 15.95
N PRO A 85 7.06 5.80 15.39
CA PRO A 85 5.98 5.72 14.41
C PRO A 85 6.36 4.92 13.18
N GLU A 86 5.49 4.01 12.78
CA GLU A 86 5.63 3.19 11.58
C GLU A 86 4.34 3.24 10.76
N GLY A 87 4.45 2.96 9.47
CA GLY A 87 3.29 2.86 8.58
C GLY A 87 2.57 4.18 8.32
N VAL A 88 3.27 5.30 8.30
CA VAL A 88 2.74 6.63 7.98
C VAL A 88 3.58 7.24 6.86
N TYR A 89 2.96 7.56 5.73
CA TYR A 89 3.68 7.96 4.52
C TYR A 89 3.04 9.15 3.81
N ILE A 90 3.89 10.05 3.27
CA ILE A 90 3.51 10.80 2.07
C ILE A 90 3.80 9.90 0.87
N TYR A 91 3.02 10.02 -0.19
CA TYR A 91 3.24 9.22 -1.39
C TYR A 91 3.03 10.00 -2.67
N ALA A 92 3.66 9.50 -3.73
CA ALA A 92 3.45 9.92 -5.10
C ALA A 92 3.13 8.68 -5.93
N ARG A 93 1.96 8.65 -6.60
CA ARG A 93 1.52 7.55 -7.45
C ARG A 93 1.51 8.00 -8.90
N VAL A 94 2.25 7.29 -9.74
CA VAL A 94 2.42 7.54 -11.17
C VAL A 94 1.99 6.29 -11.92
N GLN A 95 0.90 6.32 -12.65
CA GLN A 95 0.42 5.21 -13.50
C GLN A 95 0.38 3.82 -12.82
N GLY A 96 0.14 3.78 -11.49
CA GLY A 96 0.13 2.55 -10.72
C GLY A 96 1.37 2.35 -9.84
N ALA A 97 2.51 2.96 -10.18
CA ALA A 97 3.66 3.02 -9.31
C ALA A 97 3.42 3.94 -8.11
N GLU A 98 3.79 3.49 -6.93
CA GLU A 98 3.69 4.30 -5.72
C GLU A 98 5.05 4.48 -5.05
N TYR A 99 5.52 5.72 -5.03
CA TYR A 99 6.70 6.13 -4.29
C TYR A 99 6.28 6.58 -2.89
N LYS A 100 6.94 6.08 -1.86
CA LYS A 100 6.63 6.40 -0.46
C LYS A 100 7.78 7.19 0.16
N GLY A 101 7.43 8.26 0.84
CA GLY A 101 8.32 9.00 1.73
C GLY A 101 7.84 8.82 3.17
N GLU A 102 8.69 8.28 4.02
CA GLU A 102 8.34 8.01 5.40
C GLU A 102 8.11 9.30 6.18
N ALA A 103 6.97 9.35 6.88
CA ALA A 103 6.60 10.47 7.74
C ALA A 103 7.12 10.32 9.18
N HIS A 104 7.85 9.27 9.48
CA HIS A 104 8.17 8.82 10.83
C HIS A 104 9.33 9.55 11.51
N THR A 105 9.92 10.53 10.91
CA THR A 105 11.06 11.24 11.50
C THR A 105 10.62 12.22 12.59
N LEU A 106 9.72 11.80 13.46
CA LEU A 106 9.25 12.64 14.54
C LEU A 106 10.17 12.56 15.75
N GLU A 107 10.74 13.70 16.13
CA GLU A 107 11.18 13.87 17.49
C GLU A 107 9.97 14.32 18.30
N PHE A 108 9.52 13.47 19.21
CA PHE A 108 8.43 13.80 20.08
C PHE A 108 8.91 14.69 21.21
N GLY A 109 8.39 15.91 21.28
CA GLY A 109 8.37 16.66 22.51
C GLY A 109 7.29 16.08 23.45
N ALA A 110 7.35 16.39 24.73
CA ALA A 110 6.39 15.93 25.70
C ALA A 110 4.99 16.50 25.41
N ILE A 111 3.99 15.62 25.22
CA ILE A 111 2.60 16.05 25.15
C ILE A 111 2.12 16.32 26.57
N ARG A 112 1.60 17.51 26.80
CA ARG A 112 0.95 17.82 28.06
C ARG A 112 -0.47 17.30 28.12
N GLY A 113 -0.80 16.66 29.23
CA GLY A 113 -2.17 16.35 29.56
C GLY A 113 -2.97 17.56 30.04
N ASN A 114 -4.27 17.47 29.95
CA ASN A 114 -5.37 18.16 30.62
C ASN A 114 -5.80 19.54 30.16
N ASP A 115 -4.98 20.37 29.55
CA ASP A 115 -5.38 21.72 29.12
C ASP A 115 -5.32 21.94 27.61
N GLY A 116 -5.06 20.87 26.86
CA GLY A 116 -5.05 20.94 25.39
C GLY A 116 -3.89 21.73 24.78
N TYR A 117 -3.00 22.26 25.59
CA TYR A 117 -1.80 22.96 25.13
C TYR A 117 -0.58 22.07 25.25
N VAL A 118 0.09 21.93 24.15
CA VAL A 118 1.35 21.21 24.06
C VAL A 118 2.45 22.24 24.06
N THR A 119 3.18 22.40 25.16
CA THR A 119 4.33 23.29 25.23
C THR A 119 5.58 22.70 24.60
N ASP A 120 5.60 21.38 24.44
CA ASP A 120 6.63 20.63 23.73
C ASP A 120 5.92 19.74 22.70
N ALA A 121 5.15 20.37 21.80
CA ALA A 121 4.46 19.67 20.72
C ALA A 121 5.45 18.85 19.91
N PRO A 122 5.04 17.67 19.44
CA PRO A 122 5.81 17.03 18.40
C PRO A 122 5.95 18.04 17.28
N THR A 123 7.19 18.45 17.02
CA THR A 123 7.48 19.36 15.93
C THR A 123 7.11 18.66 14.64
N PRO A 124 6.13 19.17 13.86
CA PRO A 124 5.81 18.55 12.58
C PRO A 124 7.08 18.53 11.77
N ARG A 125 7.48 17.35 11.31
CA ARG A 125 8.63 17.26 10.44
C ARG A 125 8.22 17.24 9.00
N LEU A 126 9.06 17.86 8.21
CA LEU A 126 8.95 17.84 6.78
C LEU A 126 9.28 16.43 6.28
N ALA A 127 8.26 15.66 5.91
CA ALA A 127 8.46 14.47 5.11
C ALA A 127 8.81 14.88 3.68
N THR A 128 9.75 14.21 3.05
CA THR A 128 10.17 14.50 1.68
C THR A 128 10.29 13.22 0.86
N LEU A 129 9.94 13.32 -0.42
CA LEU A 129 10.02 12.24 -1.38
C LEU A 129 10.47 12.82 -2.71
N GLU A 130 11.53 12.28 -3.31
CA GLU A 130 11.93 12.60 -4.68
C GLU A 130 11.60 11.43 -5.60
N PHE A 131 11.05 11.74 -6.76
CA PHE A 131 10.68 10.76 -7.76
C PHE A 131 10.79 11.34 -9.15
N PHE A 132 10.77 10.46 -10.15
CA PHE A 132 10.72 10.83 -11.54
C PHE A 132 9.29 10.63 -12.09
N LEU A 133 8.77 11.63 -12.80
CA LEU A 133 7.52 11.57 -13.56
C LEU A 133 7.88 11.63 -15.04
N ALA A 134 7.43 10.66 -15.83
CA ALA A 134 7.64 10.66 -17.28
C ALA A 134 6.65 11.56 -18.05
N GLY A 135 5.92 12.39 -17.31
CA GLY A 135 4.85 13.26 -17.81
C GLY A 135 3.46 12.68 -17.57
N GLY A 136 2.44 13.53 -17.58
CA GLY A 136 1.03 13.14 -17.44
C GLY A 136 0.47 13.36 -16.04
N ASN A 137 -0.28 12.37 -15.52
CA ASN A 137 -1.01 12.49 -14.27
C ASN A 137 -0.18 12.01 -13.08
N LEU A 138 -0.34 12.69 -11.95
CA LEU A 138 0.31 12.37 -10.69
C LEU A 138 -0.71 12.45 -9.56
N THR A 139 -0.86 11.39 -8.78
CA THR A 139 -1.59 11.44 -7.51
C THR A 139 -0.60 11.56 -6.36
N VAL A 140 -0.76 12.58 -5.55
CA VAL A 140 0.03 12.80 -4.33
C VAL A 140 -0.86 12.65 -3.11
N GLY A 141 -0.32 12.20 -2.00
CA GLY A 141 -1.14 12.04 -0.82
C GLY A 141 -0.37 11.71 0.45
N PHE A 142 -1.17 11.41 1.49
CA PHE A 142 -0.71 10.96 2.80
C PHE A 142 -1.61 9.81 3.24
N LYS A 143 -1.01 8.72 3.68
CA LYS A 143 -1.76 7.54 4.11
C LYS A 143 -1.15 6.85 5.33
N THR A 144 -1.99 6.04 5.97
CA THR A 144 -1.56 5.07 6.96
C THR A 144 -1.63 3.66 6.38
N GLU A 145 -0.64 2.84 6.70
CA GLU A 145 -0.53 1.46 6.24
C GLU A 145 0.01 0.59 7.38
N ASN A 146 -0.86 -0.20 7.99
CA ASN A 146 -0.56 -1.02 9.17
C ASN A 146 0.14 -0.21 10.30
N THR A 147 -0.23 1.06 10.44
CA THR A 147 0.47 1.94 11.38
C THR A 147 0.24 1.57 12.83
N ASN A 148 1.29 1.70 13.62
CA ASN A 148 1.27 1.60 15.07
C ASN A 148 0.79 2.89 15.76
N CYS A 149 0.54 3.97 15.00
CA CYS A 149 0.07 5.25 15.52
C CYS A 149 -1.43 5.21 15.82
N ASN A 150 -1.87 5.96 16.84
CA ASN A 150 -3.29 6.23 17.09
C ASN A 150 -3.71 7.66 16.72
N TRP A 151 -2.77 8.50 16.30
CA TRP A 151 -2.99 9.85 15.82
C TRP A 151 -1.98 10.22 14.76
N VAL A 152 -2.48 10.75 13.64
CA VAL A 152 -1.66 11.24 12.53
C VAL A 152 -2.24 12.55 12.00
N CYS A 153 -1.37 13.41 11.47
CA CYS A 153 -1.73 14.69 10.86
C CYS A 153 -0.88 14.96 9.64
N VAL A 154 -1.46 15.70 8.69
CA VAL A 154 -0.74 16.21 7.52
C VAL A 154 -1.20 17.61 7.13
N ASP A 155 -0.25 18.43 6.66
CA ASP A 155 -0.46 19.79 6.20
C ASP A 155 0.64 20.25 5.24
N ASN A 156 0.46 21.39 4.58
CA ASN A 156 1.47 22.07 3.80
C ASN A 156 2.13 21.22 2.71
N PHE A 157 1.32 20.54 1.91
CA PHE A 157 1.84 19.83 0.75
C PHE A 157 2.52 20.79 -0.23
N LYS A 158 3.70 20.42 -0.68
CA LYS A 158 4.44 21.14 -1.70
C LYS A 158 4.98 20.18 -2.73
N LEU A 159 4.67 20.44 -3.99
CA LEU A 159 5.26 19.76 -5.12
C LEU A 159 6.19 20.72 -5.86
N GLU A 160 7.46 20.35 -6.00
CA GLU A 160 8.49 21.13 -6.68
C GLU A 160 8.96 20.36 -7.92
N TYR A 161 8.96 21.05 -9.05
CA TYR A 161 9.60 20.56 -10.27
C TYR A 161 11.09 20.87 -10.20
N LEU A 162 11.94 19.85 -10.22
CA LEU A 162 13.40 19.99 -10.12
C LEU A 162 14.09 20.03 -11.46
N GLY A 163 13.31 19.88 -12.55
CA GLY A 163 13.79 19.97 -13.91
C GLY A 163 13.95 18.61 -14.60
N LEU A 164 14.11 18.66 -15.89
CA LEU A 164 14.52 17.57 -16.76
C LEU A 164 15.82 18.01 -17.44
N GLU A 165 16.90 17.26 -17.21
CA GLU A 165 18.16 17.50 -17.92
C GLU A 165 18.04 17.06 -19.38
N GLU A 166 18.79 17.69 -20.29
CA GLU A 166 18.86 17.26 -21.69
C GLU A 166 19.20 15.78 -21.82
N GLY A 167 18.40 15.03 -22.58
CA GLY A 167 18.49 13.56 -22.66
C GLY A 167 18.12 12.83 -21.36
N GLY A 168 17.46 13.50 -20.42
CA GLY A 168 17.10 12.94 -19.11
C GLY A 168 16.17 11.73 -19.22
N LEU A 169 15.19 11.76 -20.13
CA LEU A 169 14.28 10.62 -20.36
C LEU A 169 15.02 9.40 -20.91
N ALA A 170 15.95 9.59 -21.84
CA ALA A 170 16.74 8.47 -22.37
C ALA A 170 17.65 7.84 -21.31
N ARG A 171 18.28 8.65 -20.44
CA ARG A 171 19.07 8.14 -19.31
C ARG A 171 18.22 7.41 -18.30
N GLN A 172 17.05 7.98 -17.98
CA GLN A 172 16.13 7.34 -17.04
C GLN A 172 15.62 6.01 -17.58
N LEU A 173 15.27 5.95 -18.88
CA LEU A 173 14.87 4.70 -19.52
C LEU A 173 15.98 3.64 -19.45
N ALA A 174 17.23 4.02 -19.75
CA ALA A 174 18.38 3.10 -19.68
C ALA A 174 18.61 2.57 -18.24
N GLN A 175 18.46 3.43 -17.23
CA GLN A 175 18.56 3.02 -15.83
C GLN A 175 17.41 2.08 -15.46
N THR A 176 16.17 2.43 -15.80
CA THR A 176 14.97 1.62 -15.49
C THR A 176 15.05 0.24 -16.18
N ILE A 177 15.61 0.15 -17.40
CA ILE A 177 15.87 -1.15 -18.05
C ILE A 177 16.81 -1.99 -17.20
N THR A 178 17.89 -1.40 -16.67
CA THR A 178 18.86 -2.11 -15.82
C THR A 178 18.20 -2.59 -14.52
N ASP A 179 17.38 -1.73 -13.91
CA ASP A 179 16.66 -2.06 -12.67
C ASP A 179 15.63 -3.18 -12.92
N ALA A 180 14.88 -3.11 -14.03
CA ALA A 180 13.92 -4.14 -14.44
C ALA A 180 14.59 -5.50 -14.68
N GLN A 181 15.74 -5.52 -15.36
CA GLN A 181 16.53 -6.75 -15.56
C GLN A 181 17.02 -7.35 -14.24
N THR A 182 17.47 -6.49 -13.32
CA THR A 182 17.94 -6.89 -12.01
C THR A 182 16.79 -7.48 -11.17
N LEU A 183 15.62 -6.82 -11.19
CA LEU A 183 14.42 -7.28 -10.52
C LEU A 183 14.00 -8.67 -11.01
N LYS A 184 13.81 -8.81 -12.32
CA LYS A 184 13.41 -10.08 -12.95
C LYS A 184 14.38 -11.20 -12.62
N LYS A 185 15.68 -10.91 -12.79
CA LYS A 185 16.74 -11.87 -12.45
C LYS A 185 16.71 -12.27 -10.98
N GLY A 186 16.46 -11.33 -10.06
CA GLY A 186 16.33 -11.61 -8.64
C GLY A 186 15.19 -12.58 -8.36
N TYR A 187 14.04 -12.39 -8.99
CA TYR A 187 12.90 -13.29 -8.84
C TYR A 187 13.15 -14.67 -9.44
N ASP A 188 13.74 -14.73 -10.63
CA ASP A 188 14.04 -16.00 -11.30
C ASP A 188 15.11 -16.80 -10.52
N ASP A 189 16.18 -16.16 -10.04
CA ASP A 189 17.25 -16.79 -9.26
C ASP A 189 16.71 -17.32 -7.90
N ALA A 190 15.79 -16.61 -7.27
CA ALA A 190 15.17 -17.01 -6.01
C ALA A 190 13.96 -17.93 -6.20
N GLN A 191 13.57 -18.24 -7.43
CA GLN A 191 12.41 -19.06 -7.79
C GLN A 191 11.09 -18.51 -7.21
N ILE A 192 10.99 -17.18 -7.07
CA ILE A 192 9.80 -16.49 -6.57
C ILE A 192 8.68 -16.62 -7.59
N LYS A 193 7.47 -16.95 -7.12
CA LYS A 193 6.30 -17.12 -7.98
C LYS A 193 5.60 -15.79 -8.23
N TYR A 194 5.07 -15.65 -9.42
CA TYR A 194 4.18 -14.58 -9.90
C TYR A 194 3.35 -15.13 -11.06
N SER A 195 2.24 -14.47 -11.43
CA SER A 195 1.39 -14.95 -12.50
C SER A 195 2.09 -14.95 -13.86
N ILE A 196 1.80 -15.95 -14.67
CA ILE A 196 2.34 -16.05 -16.04
C ILE A 196 1.95 -14.80 -16.84
N THR A 197 0.69 -14.36 -16.74
CA THR A 197 0.16 -13.20 -17.48
C THR A 197 0.92 -11.91 -17.16
N ASN A 198 1.23 -11.63 -15.90
CA ASN A 198 1.96 -10.41 -15.54
C ASN A 198 3.46 -10.53 -15.84
N GLY A 199 4.02 -11.74 -15.74
CA GLY A 199 5.37 -12.02 -16.22
C GLY A 199 5.53 -11.74 -17.72
N GLU A 200 4.59 -12.20 -18.55
CA GLU A 200 4.60 -11.93 -20.00
C GLU A 200 4.45 -10.43 -20.32
N LYS A 201 3.56 -9.72 -19.62
CA LYS A 201 3.41 -8.26 -19.78
C LYS A 201 4.71 -7.52 -19.41
N PHE A 202 5.37 -7.94 -18.34
CA PHE A 202 6.66 -7.39 -17.94
C PHE A 202 7.72 -7.63 -19.02
N ASP A 203 7.85 -8.84 -19.53
CA ASP A 203 8.83 -9.18 -20.57
C ASP A 203 8.57 -8.39 -21.88
N GLN A 204 7.31 -8.16 -22.24
CA GLN A 204 6.92 -7.32 -23.38
C GLN A 204 7.31 -5.86 -23.16
N ALA A 205 7.02 -5.28 -21.97
CA ALA A 205 7.38 -3.91 -21.64
C ALA A 205 8.90 -3.71 -21.61
N LEU A 206 9.65 -4.66 -21.03
CA LEU A 206 11.12 -4.63 -21.01
C LEU A 206 11.72 -4.73 -22.41
N SER A 207 11.19 -5.61 -23.25
CA SER A 207 11.62 -5.75 -24.66
C SER A 207 11.39 -4.46 -25.46
N LEU A 208 10.21 -3.84 -25.30
CA LEU A 208 9.89 -2.57 -25.93
C LEU A 208 10.83 -1.45 -25.48
N ALA A 209 11.11 -1.39 -24.17
CA ALA A 209 12.02 -0.40 -23.60
C ALA A 209 13.44 -0.54 -24.14
N GLN A 210 13.95 -1.78 -24.23
CA GLN A 210 15.27 -2.07 -24.80
C GLN A 210 15.35 -1.68 -26.27
N GLN A 211 14.32 -1.99 -27.07
CA GLN A 211 14.26 -1.61 -28.49
C GLN A 211 14.24 -0.10 -28.64
N THR A 212 13.42 0.61 -27.86
CA THR A 212 13.30 2.06 -27.89
C THR A 212 14.62 2.74 -27.49
N SER A 213 15.24 2.28 -26.42
CA SER A 213 16.54 2.80 -25.96
C SER A 213 17.68 2.61 -26.95
N GLY A 214 17.62 1.56 -27.78
CA GLY A 214 18.57 1.30 -28.85
C GLY A 214 18.32 2.06 -30.15
N THR A 215 17.19 2.79 -30.26
CA THR A 215 16.78 3.50 -31.48
C THR A 215 17.19 4.97 -31.41
N ALA A 216 17.93 5.43 -32.41
CA ALA A 216 18.33 6.84 -32.48
C ALA A 216 17.15 7.73 -32.94
N GLY A 217 17.05 8.94 -32.37
CA GLY A 217 16.08 9.96 -32.79
C GLY A 217 14.64 9.71 -32.32
N VAL A 218 14.45 8.88 -31.31
CA VAL A 218 13.14 8.72 -30.65
C VAL A 218 12.77 10.04 -29.94
N ASP A 219 11.54 10.48 -30.12
CA ASP A 219 11.06 11.70 -29.48
C ASP A 219 10.78 11.51 -27.98
N GLU A 220 10.76 12.62 -27.23
CA GLU A 220 10.58 12.59 -25.76
C GLU A 220 9.22 12.02 -25.34
N ALA A 221 8.16 12.21 -26.13
CA ALA A 221 6.85 11.67 -25.81
C ALA A 221 6.88 10.13 -25.84
N THR A 222 7.45 9.55 -26.89
CA THR A 222 7.64 8.10 -27.03
C THR A 222 8.53 7.54 -25.92
N LEU A 223 9.64 8.24 -25.59
CA LEU A 223 10.51 7.83 -24.47
C LEU A 223 9.74 7.83 -23.15
N GLY A 224 8.90 8.85 -22.91
CA GLY A 224 8.07 8.95 -21.72
C GLY A 224 7.02 7.84 -21.61
N GLU A 225 6.31 7.55 -22.71
CA GLU A 225 5.31 6.47 -22.74
C GLU A 225 5.95 5.10 -22.46
N VAL A 226 7.09 4.81 -23.07
CA VAL A 226 7.77 3.53 -22.88
C VAL A 226 8.34 3.39 -21.48
N LEU A 227 8.92 4.46 -20.93
CA LEU A 227 9.40 4.49 -19.56
C LEU A 227 8.26 4.22 -18.55
N ASN A 228 7.14 4.92 -18.73
CA ASN A 228 5.95 4.71 -17.89
C ASN A 228 5.42 3.27 -17.99
N GLY A 229 5.37 2.73 -19.19
CA GLY A 229 4.94 1.36 -19.43
C GLY A 229 5.82 0.33 -18.71
N LEU A 230 7.14 0.52 -18.75
CA LEU A 230 8.08 -0.36 -18.05
C LEU A 230 7.96 -0.23 -16.53
N MET A 231 7.88 0.99 -16.01
CA MET A 231 7.69 1.22 -14.57
C MET A 231 6.40 0.57 -14.06
N LEU A 232 5.29 0.75 -14.78
CA LEU A 232 4.01 0.12 -14.45
C LEU A 232 4.10 -1.41 -14.44
N ALA A 233 4.82 -1.98 -15.42
CA ALA A 233 5.00 -3.43 -15.48
C ALA A 233 5.84 -3.97 -14.31
N MET A 234 6.88 -3.23 -13.88
CA MET A 234 7.69 -3.56 -12.70
C MET A 234 6.83 -3.58 -11.43
N ASP A 235 6.02 -2.54 -11.23
CA ASP A 235 5.16 -2.45 -10.04
C ASP A 235 4.06 -3.50 -10.04
N THR A 236 3.47 -3.77 -11.21
CA THR A 236 2.48 -4.85 -11.35
C THR A 236 3.11 -6.20 -10.98
N LEU A 237 4.34 -6.45 -11.40
CA LEU A 237 5.05 -7.68 -11.06
C LEU A 237 5.37 -7.77 -9.57
N ASN A 238 5.77 -6.66 -8.93
CA ASN A 238 6.02 -6.59 -7.48
C ASN A 238 4.76 -6.88 -6.67
N LEU A 239 3.62 -6.28 -7.06
CA LEU A 239 2.33 -6.53 -6.41
C LEU A 239 1.88 -7.98 -6.58
N ASP A 240 2.16 -8.56 -7.75
CA ASP A 240 1.85 -9.95 -8.05
C ASP A 240 2.67 -10.90 -7.17
N VAL A 241 3.98 -10.66 -7.04
CA VAL A 241 4.86 -11.39 -6.12
C VAL A 241 4.34 -11.32 -4.69
N ALA A 242 4.03 -10.14 -4.19
CA ALA A 242 3.52 -9.98 -2.83
C ALA A 242 2.17 -10.71 -2.60
N ALA A 243 1.33 -10.78 -3.64
CA ALA A 243 0.07 -11.53 -3.57
C ALA A 243 0.31 -13.06 -3.56
N TYR A 244 1.31 -13.55 -4.29
CA TYR A 244 1.68 -14.97 -4.27
C TYR A 244 2.29 -15.38 -2.93
N GLU A 245 3.16 -14.55 -2.34
CA GLU A 245 3.70 -14.78 -1.00
C GLU A 245 2.59 -14.85 0.05
N LYS A 246 1.63 -13.92 -0.03
CA LYS A 246 0.46 -13.91 0.86
C LYS A 246 -0.46 -15.11 0.62
N LEU A 247 -0.63 -15.55 -0.63
CA LEU A 247 -1.40 -16.75 -0.96
C LEU A 247 -0.76 -18.00 -0.35
N GLU A 248 0.56 -18.14 -0.45
CA GLU A 248 1.31 -19.25 0.15
C GLU A 248 1.16 -19.27 1.67
N GLU A 249 1.32 -18.12 2.33
CA GLU A 249 1.11 -17.95 3.77
C GLU A 249 -0.31 -18.37 4.18
N LEU A 250 -1.33 -17.80 3.52
CA LEU A 250 -2.74 -18.10 3.81
C LEU A 250 -3.06 -19.58 3.57
N THR A 251 -2.56 -20.17 2.48
CA THR A 251 -2.77 -21.61 2.20
C THR A 251 -2.13 -22.46 3.29
N GLY A 252 -0.97 -22.08 3.79
CA GLY A 252 -0.33 -22.74 4.94
C GLY A 252 -1.20 -22.68 6.21
N GLU A 253 -1.69 -21.49 6.57
CA GLU A 253 -2.58 -21.30 7.73
C GLU A 253 -3.90 -22.10 7.59
N LEU A 254 -4.47 -22.16 6.38
CA LEU A 254 -5.69 -22.90 6.11
C LEU A 254 -5.48 -24.42 6.16
N ASN A 255 -4.33 -24.93 5.73
CA ASN A 255 -3.94 -26.34 5.88
C ASN A 255 -3.77 -26.70 7.38
N GLU A 256 -3.12 -25.84 8.17
CA GLU A 256 -3.01 -26.05 9.63
C GLU A 256 -4.40 -26.09 10.30
N ALA A 257 -5.33 -25.23 9.86
CA ALA A 257 -6.71 -25.23 10.35
C ALA A 257 -7.47 -26.50 9.96
N TYR A 258 -7.22 -27.03 8.73
CA TYR A 258 -7.77 -28.31 8.28
C TYR A 258 -7.27 -29.46 9.17
N ASP A 259 -5.98 -29.57 9.38
CA ASP A 259 -5.36 -30.63 10.18
C ASP A 259 -5.81 -30.61 11.66
N ALA A 260 -6.04 -29.40 12.20
CA ALA A 260 -6.53 -29.21 13.57
C ALA A 260 -8.04 -29.37 13.72
N SER A 261 -8.77 -29.57 12.60
CA SER A 261 -10.22 -29.64 12.60
C SER A 261 -10.73 -30.86 13.40
N PRO A 262 -11.81 -30.71 14.17
CA PRO A 262 -12.46 -31.84 14.87
C PRO A 262 -13.33 -32.68 13.95
N TYR A 263 -13.52 -32.31 12.70
CA TYR A 263 -14.38 -33.00 11.74
C TYR A 263 -13.66 -34.18 11.10
N SER A 264 -14.42 -35.19 10.67
CA SER A 264 -13.89 -36.29 9.88
C SER A 264 -13.60 -35.85 8.44
N GLU A 265 -12.78 -36.61 7.73
CA GLU A 265 -12.48 -36.36 6.30
C GLU A 265 -13.74 -36.18 5.47
N ASN A 266 -14.80 -37.00 5.73
CA ASN A 266 -16.08 -36.89 5.01
C ASN A 266 -16.82 -35.57 5.29
N GLY A 267 -16.57 -34.92 6.41
CA GLY A 267 -17.16 -33.63 6.76
C GLY A 267 -16.36 -32.45 6.27
N LEU A 268 -15.20 -32.67 5.66
CA LEU A 268 -14.28 -31.60 5.21
C LEU A 268 -14.12 -31.53 3.69
N ILE A 269 -14.89 -32.30 2.92
CA ILE A 269 -14.70 -32.45 1.46
C ILE A 269 -14.65 -31.10 0.74
N SER A 270 -15.63 -30.22 0.98
CA SER A 270 -15.66 -28.89 0.31
C SER A 270 -14.49 -28.01 0.71
N TYR A 271 -13.98 -28.16 1.93
CA TYR A 271 -12.82 -27.40 2.39
C TYR A 271 -11.53 -27.93 1.77
N GLU A 272 -11.39 -29.25 1.69
CA GLU A 272 -10.28 -29.94 1.04
C GLU A 272 -10.21 -29.57 -0.45
N ASP A 273 -11.35 -29.62 -1.16
CA ASP A 273 -11.44 -29.21 -2.56
C ASP A 273 -10.99 -27.75 -2.75
N PHE A 274 -11.32 -26.87 -1.80
CA PHE A 274 -10.90 -25.48 -1.84
C PHE A 274 -9.38 -25.33 -1.61
N LEU A 275 -8.78 -26.11 -0.70
CA LEU A 275 -7.33 -26.09 -0.52
C LEU A 275 -6.60 -26.56 -1.79
N TYR A 276 -7.08 -27.64 -2.42
CA TYR A 276 -6.54 -28.10 -3.70
C TYR A 276 -6.66 -27.04 -4.81
N GLU A 277 -7.79 -26.31 -4.88
CA GLU A 277 -7.93 -25.19 -5.81
C GLU A 277 -6.87 -24.12 -5.56
N LEU A 278 -6.60 -23.74 -4.29
CA LEU A 278 -5.58 -22.74 -3.96
C LEU A 278 -4.17 -23.21 -4.35
N GLU A 279 -3.84 -24.46 -4.09
CA GLU A 279 -2.56 -25.05 -4.48
C GLU A 279 -2.42 -25.10 -6.00
N GLU A 280 -3.49 -25.47 -6.73
CA GLU A 280 -3.49 -25.56 -8.19
C GLU A 280 -3.26 -24.17 -8.83
N ILE A 281 -3.98 -23.13 -8.39
CA ILE A 281 -3.80 -21.77 -8.93
C ILE A 281 -2.44 -21.18 -8.59
N HIS A 282 -1.89 -21.52 -7.42
CA HIS A 282 -0.53 -21.13 -7.02
C HIS A 282 0.52 -21.85 -7.88
N ASP A 283 0.44 -23.16 -8.05
CA ASP A 283 1.42 -23.94 -8.79
C ASP A 283 1.40 -23.69 -10.29
N ASN A 284 0.21 -23.53 -10.85
CA ASN A 284 0.01 -23.18 -12.26
C ASN A 284 0.25 -21.68 -12.54
N ARG A 285 0.51 -20.88 -11.53
CA ARG A 285 0.76 -19.43 -11.65
C ARG A 285 -0.38 -18.69 -12.35
N THR A 286 -1.62 -19.09 -12.03
CA THR A 286 -2.85 -18.52 -12.59
C THR A 286 -3.61 -17.64 -11.62
N PHE A 287 -3.11 -17.47 -10.41
CA PHE A 287 -3.73 -16.63 -9.38
C PHE A 287 -3.91 -15.18 -9.86
N ASN A 288 -5.09 -14.63 -9.60
CA ASN A 288 -5.36 -13.21 -9.81
C ASN A 288 -5.05 -12.42 -8.53
N PRO A 289 -4.00 -11.58 -8.51
CA PRO A 289 -3.59 -10.82 -7.31
C PRO A 289 -4.70 -9.98 -6.68
N LEU A 290 -5.67 -9.51 -7.47
CA LEU A 290 -6.79 -8.71 -7.00
C LEU A 290 -7.79 -9.50 -6.12
N GLU A 291 -7.68 -10.83 -6.12
CA GLU A 291 -8.56 -11.71 -5.35
C GLU A 291 -8.00 -12.09 -3.98
N ILE A 292 -6.78 -11.67 -3.66
CA ILE A 292 -6.08 -12.08 -2.42
C ILE A 292 -6.91 -11.82 -1.16
N ASP A 293 -7.58 -10.69 -1.06
CA ASP A 293 -8.38 -10.33 0.11
C ASP A 293 -9.72 -11.10 0.20
N SER A 294 -10.09 -11.83 -0.87
CA SER A 294 -11.28 -12.70 -0.89
C SER A 294 -11.03 -14.11 -0.37
N ILE A 295 -9.77 -14.52 -0.26
CA ILE A 295 -9.39 -15.90 0.10
C ILE A 295 -9.89 -16.25 1.52
N GLN A 296 -9.54 -15.47 2.53
CA GLN A 296 -9.97 -15.74 3.91
C GLN A 296 -11.51 -15.75 4.09
N PRO A 297 -12.27 -14.75 3.59
CA PRO A 297 -13.73 -14.81 3.65
C PRO A 297 -14.34 -16.01 2.89
N ARG A 298 -13.65 -16.50 1.85
CA ARG A 298 -14.09 -17.68 1.12
C ARG A 298 -13.83 -18.94 1.92
N ALA A 299 -12.64 -19.07 2.55
CA ALA A 299 -12.29 -20.15 3.46
C ALA A 299 -13.28 -20.26 4.61
N ASP A 300 -13.62 -19.13 5.25
CA ASP A 300 -14.58 -19.09 6.36
C ASP A 300 -15.96 -19.61 5.95
N ARG A 301 -16.42 -19.28 4.75
CA ARG A 301 -17.69 -19.80 4.20
C ARG A 301 -17.63 -21.31 3.94
N MET A 302 -16.50 -21.80 3.39
CA MET A 302 -16.31 -23.22 3.13
C MET A 302 -16.26 -24.01 4.44
N PHE A 303 -15.55 -23.51 5.44
CA PHE A 303 -15.49 -24.15 6.75
C PHE A 303 -16.88 -24.25 7.42
N LYS A 304 -17.71 -23.21 7.30
CA LYS A 304 -19.11 -23.26 7.76
C LYS A 304 -19.94 -24.29 6.99
N ALA A 305 -19.68 -24.46 5.69
CA ALA A 305 -20.37 -25.48 4.89
C ALA A 305 -20.02 -26.91 5.33
N CYS A 306 -18.81 -27.15 5.83
CA CYS A 306 -18.36 -28.44 6.34
C CYS A 306 -19.25 -28.99 7.47
N VAL A 307 -19.83 -28.11 8.28
CA VAL A 307 -20.80 -28.52 9.32
C VAL A 307 -21.99 -29.24 8.72
N CYS A 308 -22.52 -28.72 7.61
CA CYS A 308 -23.66 -29.33 6.91
C CYS A 308 -23.26 -30.65 6.23
N GLU A 309 -22.09 -30.71 5.62
CA GLU A 309 -21.57 -31.93 4.97
C GLU A 309 -21.33 -33.04 5.97
N ALA A 310 -20.71 -32.74 7.12
CA ALA A 310 -20.50 -33.70 8.19
C ALA A 310 -21.80 -34.25 8.75
N LEU A 311 -22.84 -33.43 8.91
CA LEU A 311 -24.18 -33.86 9.32
C LEU A 311 -24.83 -34.79 8.30
N ILE A 312 -24.70 -34.47 7.00
CA ILE A 312 -25.23 -35.29 5.91
C ILE A 312 -24.51 -36.63 5.82
N ALA A 313 -23.20 -36.64 5.98
CA ALA A 313 -22.37 -37.85 5.96
C ALA A 313 -22.58 -38.74 7.20
N GLY A 314 -23.31 -38.28 8.20
CA GLY A 314 -23.56 -39.02 9.45
C GLY A 314 -22.33 -39.04 10.39
N ASP A 315 -21.50 -38.02 10.31
CA ASP A 315 -20.36 -37.88 11.21
C ASP A 315 -20.84 -37.57 12.65
N THR A 316 -21.06 -38.62 13.39
CA THR A 316 -21.59 -38.53 14.77
C THR A 316 -20.51 -38.25 15.82
N GLN A 317 -19.22 -38.30 15.46
CA GLN A 317 -18.14 -38.14 16.47
C GLN A 317 -18.05 -36.69 16.98
N ASN A 318 -18.51 -35.73 16.22
CA ASN A 318 -18.44 -34.31 16.53
C ASN A 318 -19.82 -33.62 16.58
N ALA A 319 -20.90 -34.36 16.65
CA ALA A 319 -22.26 -33.80 16.66
C ALA A 319 -22.49 -32.75 17.77
N ASP A 320 -21.89 -32.93 18.94
CA ASP A 320 -21.98 -32.00 20.06
C ASP A 320 -21.19 -30.71 19.81
N GLY A 321 -20.03 -30.80 19.12
CA GLY A 321 -19.23 -29.66 18.72
C GLY A 321 -19.87 -28.83 17.58
N MET A 322 -20.57 -29.50 16.67
CA MET A 322 -21.30 -28.85 15.58
C MET A 322 -22.49 -28.02 16.06
N ALA A 323 -23.21 -28.50 17.09
CA ALA A 323 -24.36 -27.78 17.62
C ALA A 323 -24.00 -26.45 18.29
N SER A 324 -22.78 -26.32 18.83
CA SER A 324 -22.32 -25.10 19.51
C SER A 324 -21.86 -24.00 18.54
N ASN A 325 -21.58 -24.34 17.26
CA ASN A 325 -21.13 -23.39 16.24
C ASN A 325 -22.26 -22.91 15.31
N LEU A 326 -23.50 -23.38 15.53
CA LEU A 326 -24.70 -22.93 14.83
C LEU A 326 -25.37 -21.72 15.50
N ASP A 327 -24.60 -20.76 15.99
CA ASP A 327 -25.14 -19.44 16.36
C ASP A 327 -25.48 -18.69 15.05
N PHE A 328 -26.76 -18.66 14.75
CA PHE A 328 -27.35 -17.93 13.63
C PHE A 328 -27.53 -16.45 13.99
#